data_2869b737821e3b7704468731a6558dc5
#
_entry.id   2869b737821e3b7704468731a6558dc5
#
_cell.length_a   1.000
_cell.length_b   1.000
_cell.length_c   1.000
_cell.angle_alpha   90.00
_cell.angle_beta   90.00
_cell.angle_gamma   90.00
#
_symmetry.space_group_name_H-M   'P 1'
#
loop_
_entity.id
_entity.type
_entity.pdbx_description
1 polymer ?
#
loop_
_entity_poly.entity_id
_entity_poly.type
_entity_poly.pdbx_seq_one_letter_code
_entity_poly.pdbx_strand_id
1 'polypeptide(L)'
;MEFEWDTRKAAENIRKHNVSFNEATTVFGDFFGTTASDPDHSVEENRYITVGLSNRGRLLMVAHTERRERIRIISARILTRTEKRAYEETHK
;
A
#
# COMPACT_ATOMS: atom_id res chain seq x y z
N MET A 1 -2.09 15.51 3.19
CA MET A 1 -1.89 14.40 2.24
C MET A 1 -3.23 13.99 1.67
N GLU A 2 -3.36 14.05 0.36
CA GLU A 2 -4.61 13.70 -0.29
C GLU A 2 -4.46 12.41 -1.08
N PHE A 3 -5.52 11.60 -1.07
CA PHE A 3 -5.56 10.32 -1.76
C PHE A 3 -6.65 10.31 -2.81
N GLU A 4 -6.42 9.52 -3.85
CA GLU A 4 -7.44 9.27 -4.86
C GLU A 4 -7.34 7.81 -5.31
N TRP A 5 -8.37 7.32 -5.97
CA TRP A 5 -8.36 5.99 -6.56
C TRP A 5 -9.55 5.80 -7.49
N ASP A 6 -9.47 4.76 -8.28
CA ASP A 6 -10.54 4.31 -9.16
C ASP A 6 -11.53 3.47 -8.32
N THR A 7 -12.81 3.84 -8.32
CA THR A 7 -13.82 3.17 -7.49
C THR A 7 -14.03 1.71 -7.88
N ARG A 8 -13.86 1.37 -9.15
CA ARG A 8 -13.99 -0.01 -9.60
C ARG A 8 -12.84 -0.87 -9.07
N LYS A 9 -11.62 -0.33 -9.13
CA LYS A 9 -10.46 -1.03 -8.57
C LYS A 9 -10.58 -1.20 -7.07
N ALA A 10 -11.14 -0.21 -6.39
CA ALA A 10 -11.36 -0.29 -4.94
C ALA A 10 -12.30 -1.45 -4.60
N ALA A 11 -13.39 -1.59 -5.35
CA ALA A 11 -14.35 -2.68 -5.14
C ALA A 11 -13.71 -4.05 -5.42
N GLU A 12 -12.94 -4.14 -6.49
CA GLU A 12 -12.23 -5.38 -6.82
C GLU A 12 -11.22 -5.74 -5.75
N ASN A 13 -10.54 -4.75 -5.20
CA ASN A 13 -9.53 -5.00 -4.18
C ASN A 13 -10.15 -5.59 -2.92
N ILE A 14 -11.32 -5.10 -2.51
CA ILE A 14 -12.03 -5.66 -1.37
C ILE A 14 -12.39 -7.11 -1.64
N ARG A 15 -12.88 -7.41 -2.85
CA ARG A 15 -13.28 -8.76 -3.21
C ARG A 15 -12.09 -9.72 -3.23
N LYS A 16 -10.95 -9.28 -3.77
CA LYS A 16 -9.76 -10.13 -3.90
C LYS A 16 -8.95 -10.25 -2.63
N HIS A 17 -8.82 -9.18 -1.90
CA HIS A 17 -7.85 -9.10 -0.79
C HIS A 17 -8.48 -8.76 0.56
N ASN A 18 -9.76 -8.47 0.59
CA ASN A 18 -10.47 -8.07 1.80
C ASN A 18 -9.83 -6.85 2.48
N VAL A 19 -9.34 -5.93 1.66
CA VAL A 19 -8.72 -4.69 2.11
C VAL A 19 -9.35 -3.53 1.34
N SER A 20 -9.90 -2.55 2.07
CA SER A 20 -10.43 -1.35 1.44
C SER A 20 -9.29 -0.36 1.17
N PHE A 21 -9.48 0.51 0.18
CA PHE A 21 -8.51 1.56 -0.07
C PHE A 21 -8.53 2.61 1.04
N ASN A 22 -9.65 2.77 1.73
CA ASN A 22 -9.69 3.63 2.93
C ASN A 22 -8.75 3.10 4.01
N GLU A 23 -8.76 1.81 4.26
CA GLU A 23 -7.81 1.21 5.20
C GLU A 23 -6.37 1.37 4.68
N ALA A 24 -6.17 1.18 3.38
CA ALA A 24 -4.83 1.31 2.78
C ALA A 24 -4.22 2.69 3.03
N THR A 25 -5.03 3.76 3.01
CA THR A 25 -4.50 5.11 3.25
C THR A 25 -3.90 5.24 4.63
N THR A 26 -4.37 4.47 5.60
CA THR A 26 -3.92 4.60 6.99
C THR A 26 -2.48 4.13 7.20
N VAL A 27 -1.95 3.28 6.30
CA VAL A 27 -0.55 2.85 6.44
C VAL A 27 0.43 4.01 6.23
N PHE A 28 0.02 5.06 5.53
CA PHE A 28 0.87 6.23 5.32
C PHE A 28 1.06 7.04 6.60
N GLY A 29 0.26 6.78 7.61
CA GLY A 29 0.42 7.38 8.93
C GLY A 29 1.27 6.56 9.88
N ASP A 30 1.71 5.38 9.47
CA ASP A 30 2.57 4.53 10.30
C ASP A 30 3.99 5.08 10.28
N PHE A 31 4.46 5.53 11.42
CA PHE A 31 5.79 6.11 11.57
C PHE A 31 6.90 5.15 11.10
N PHE A 32 6.68 3.85 11.29
CA PHE A 32 7.67 2.83 10.92
C PHE A 32 7.42 2.25 9.52
N GLY A 33 6.44 2.78 8.80
CA GLY A 33 6.18 2.34 7.43
C GLY A 33 7.34 2.67 6.51
N THR A 34 7.52 1.84 5.47
CA THR A 34 8.60 2.03 4.50
C THR A 34 8.03 2.12 3.09
N THR A 35 8.66 2.97 2.29
CA THR A 35 8.25 3.15 0.89
C THR A 35 9.46 2.92 -0.01
N ALA A 36 9.25 2.16 -1.07
CA ALA A 36 10.28 1.90 -2.07
C ALA A 36 9.68 1.93 -3.46
N SER A 37 10.52 2.13 -4.47
CA SER A 37 10.08 2.06 -5.86
C SER A 37 9.70 0.63 -6.20
N ASP A 38 8.66 0.46 -7.02
CA ASP A 38 8.26 -0.85 -7.52
C ASP A 38 9.11 -1.15 -8.77
N PRO A 39 10.08 -2.07 -8.69
CA PRO A 39 10.99 -2.31 -9.81
C PRO A 39 10.30 -2.93 -11.02
N ASP A 40 9.18 -3.59 -10.81
CA ASP A 40 8.49 -4.28 -11.90
C ASP A 40 7.60 -3.35 -12.74
N HIS A 41 7.26 -2.18 -12.21
CA HIS A 41 6.29 -1.29 -12.82
C HIS A 41 6.75 0.15 -12.96
N SER A 42 8.04 0.44 -12.73
CA SER A 42 8.54 1.81 -12.74
C SER A 42 8.91 2.34 -14.11
N VAL A 43 8.80 1.52 -15.17
CA VAL A 43 9.22 1.91 -16.52
C VAL A 43 8.26 2.92 -17.15
N GLU A 44 6.96 2.74 -16.96
CA GLU A 44 5.93 3.57 -17.59
C GLU A 44 5.43 4.70 -16.70
N GLU A 45 5.48 4.50 -15.38
CA GLU A 45 5.11 5.54 -14.42
C GLU A 45 5.83 5.26 -13.11
N ASN A 46 6.01 6.30 -12.31
CA ASN A 46 6.67 6.16 -11.01
C ASN A 46 5.71 5.47 -10.05
N ARG A 47 5.88 4.17 -9.90
CA ARG A 47 5.06 3.37 -9.02
C ARG A 47 5.86 2.98 -7.78
N TYR A 48 5.21 3.07 -6.62
CA TYR A 48 5.83 2.84 -5.33
C TYR A 48 5.06 1.78 -4.56
N ILE A 49 5.74 1.18 -3.59
CA ILE A 49 5.11 0.26 -2.65
C ILE A 49 5.41 0.77 -1.26
N THR A 50 4.35 0.97 -0.47
CA THR A 50 4.46 1.32 0.94
C THR A 50 3.98 0.13 1.76
N VAL A 51 4.79 -0.26 2.73
CA VAL A 51 4.45 -1.33 3.67
C VAL A 51 4.34 -0.69 5.05
N GLY A 52 3.23 -0.96 5.73
CA GLY A 52 3.01 -0.40 7.05
C GLY A 52 1.82 -1.02 7.73
N LEU A 53 1.64 -0.64 9.00
CA LEU A 53 0.54 -1.12 9.82
C LEU A 53 -0.67 -0.22 9.60
N SER A 54 -1.81 -0.84 9.29
CA SER A 54 -3.06 -0.09 9.09
C SER A 54 -3.71 0.23 10.44
N ASN A 55 -4.73 1.08 10.40
CA ASN A 55 -5.51 1.43 11.59
C ASN A 55 -6.29 0.23 12.15
N ARG A 56 -6.38 -0.87 11.39
CA ARG A 56 -7.00 -2.11 11.87
C ARG A 56 -5.97 -3.11 12.39
N GLY A 57 -4.72 -2.69 12.53
CA GLY A 57 -3.66 -3.55 13.05
C GLY A 57 -3.17 -4.59 12.08
N ARG A 58 -3.34 -4.36 10.77
CA ARG A 58 -2.88 -5.30 9.75
C ARG A 58 -1.70 -4.73 8.99
N LEU A 59 -0.68 -5.56 8.74
CA LEU A 59 0.43 -5.15 7.90
C LEU A 59 0.03 -5.27 6.44
N LEU A 60 0.02 -4.14 5.74
CA LEU A 60 -0.43 -4.07 4.35
C LEU A 60 0.71 -3.67 3.43
N MET A 61 0.63 -4.14 2.19
CA MET A 61 1.47 -3.70 1.10
C MET A 61 0.58 -2.92 0.13
N VAL A 62 0.88 -1.63 -0.05
CA VAL A 62 0.05 -0.73 -0.84
C VAL A 62 0.84 -0.24 -2.04
N ALA A 63 0.35 -0.55 -3.23
CA ALA A 63 0.92 -0.03 -4.47
C ALA A 63 0.25 1.30 -4.80
N HIS A 64 1.06 2.30 -5.14
CA HIS A 64 0.54 3.63 -5.40
C HIS A 64 1.45 4.40 -6.35
N THR A 65 0.93 5.51 -6.87
CA THR A 65 1.71 6.45 -7.66
C THR A 65 1.34 7.86 -7.22
N GLU A 66 2.09 8.85 -7.64
CA GLU A 66 1.79 10.23 -7.32
C GLU A 66 1.27 10.94 -8.57
N ARG A 67 0.19 11.71 -8.40
CA ARG A 67 -0.38 12.53 -9.46
C ARG A 67 -0.80 13.87 -8.89
N ARG A 68 -0.20 14.96 -9.38
CA ARG A 68 -0.61 16.31 -8.99
C ARG A 68 -0.71 16.49 -7.48
N GLU A 69 0.33 16.07 -6.76
CA GLU A 69 0.40 16.17 -5.30
C GLU A 69 -0.58 15.26 -4.57
N ARG A 70 -1.21 14.33 -5.27
CA ARG A 70 -2.08 13.33 -4.65
C ARG A 70 -1.44 11.96 -4.77
N ILE A 71 -1.73 11.14 -3.80
CA ILE A 71 -1.30 9.73 -3.82
C ILE A 71 -2.46 8.93 -4.41
N ARG A 72 -2.20 8.27 -5.55
CA ARG A 72 -3.20 7.43 -6.18
C ARG A 72 -2.97 5.99 -5.78
N ILE A 73 -3.92 5.43 -5.04
CA ILE A 73 -3.87 4.04 -4.60
C ILE A 73 -4.22 3.13 -5.77
N ILE A 74 -3.41 2.11 -6.00
CA ILE A 74 -3.59 1.17 -7.10
C ILE A 74 -4.07 -0.18 -6.60
N SER A 75 -3.45 -0.69 -5.53
CA SER A 75 -3.85 -1.95 -4.92
C SER A 75 -3.35 -2.02 -3.50
N ALA A 76 -3.95 -2.90 -2.70
CA ALA A 76 -3.52 -3.11 -1.32
C ALA A 76 -3.83 -4.55 -0.93
N ARG A 77 -2.91 -5.18 -0.22
CA ARG A 77 -3.11 -6.53 0.29
C ARG A 77 -2.36 -6.73 1.60
N ILE A 78 -2.75 -7.76 2.32
CA ILE A 78 -2.07 -8.14 3.55
C ILE A 78 -0.75 -8.82 3.17
N LEU A 79 0.29 -8.60 3.95
CA LEU A 79 1.56 -9.27 3.76
C LEU A 79 1.41 -10.78 3.93
N THR A 80 2.13 -11.53 3.11
CA THR A 80 2.26 -12.97 3.32
C THR A 80 3.09 -13.21 4.59
N ARG A 81 3.07 -14.45 5.09
CA ARG A 81 3.85 -14.79 6.28
C ARG A 81 5.34 -14.51 6.07
N THR A 82 5.86 -14.86 4.91
CA THR A 82 7.28 -14.62 4.58
C THR A 82 7.60 -13.14 4.53
N GLU A 83 6.73 -12.36 3.90
CA GLU A 83 6.90 -10.91 3.82
C GLU A 83 6.84 -10.26 5.20
N LYS A 84 5.91 -10.71 6.02
CA LYS A 84 5.77 -10.19 7.38
C LYS A 84 7.01 -10.46 8.20
N ARG A 85 7.56 -11.67 8.09
CA ARG A 85 8.79 -12.03 8.80
C ARG A 85 9.96 -11.14 8.36
N ALA A 86 10.12 -10.93 7.06
CA ALA A 86 11.18 -10.08 6.53
C ALA A 86 11.03 -8.64 7.03
N TYR A 87 9.79 -8.13 7.04
CA TYR A 87 9.51 -6.79 7.52
C TYR A 87 9.86 -6.66 9.01
N GLU A 88 9.46 -7.64 9.81
CA GLU A 88 9.72 -7.62 11.26
C GLU A 88 11.22 -7.69 11.57
N GLU A 89 11.99 -8.41 10.77
CA GLU A 89 13.43 -8.48 10.97
C GLU A 89 14.13 -7.15 10.68
N THR A 90 13.66 -6.41 9.68
CA THR A 90 14.22 -5.10 9.37
C THR A 90 13.83 -4.03 10.40
N HIS A 91 12.81 -4.29 11.20
CA HIS A 91 12.27 -3.31 12.15
C HIS A 91 12.50 -3.69 13.61
N LYS A 92 13.49 -4.52 13.86
CA LYS A 92 13.87 -4.86 15.23
C LYS A 92 14.52 -3.69 15.95
#